data_b3826b90189e7eaf12a56f1e996e2d94
#
_entry.id   b3826b90189e7eaf12a56f1e996e2d94
#
_cell.length_a   1.000
_cell.length_b   1.000
_cell.length_c   1.000
_cell.angle_alpha   90.00
_cell.angle_beta   90.00
_cell.angle_gamma   90.00
#
_symmetry.space_group_name_H-M   'P 1'
#
loop_
_entity.id
_entity.type
_entity.pdbx_description
1 polymer ?
#
loop_
_entity_poly.entity_id
_entity_poly.type
_entity_poly.pdbx_seq_one_letter_code
_entity_poly.pdbx_strand_id
1 'polypeptide(L)'
;MTTKENNNCVTQDKAVIEKIVCNLTLFDDDLMSRVFDQNIEATELLLRIVLERNIKVTNVTGQDELKNPKVSGRDIILDVHALDENGEEMDVEVQTNSKGAHVKRARYHSSMVDSRMLKAGQDFQEIKDSYVIFIYKYDKFERGLPIYHVDRYINELQEPFADGSHIIYVNGNYKGDDEIGRLMRDFHQVDPGKMHYSELARGVSHLKGTGGQENMCEAVQKYAEEYAKEYAKEYSTERTMIIVENFMKNMNFTLEQSLDAAGIQGEERELLIKQLQKKQ
;
A
#
# COMPACT_ATOMS: atom_id res chain seq x y z
N MET A 1 2.14 30.74 -34.64
CA MET A 1 2.66 30.90 -33.24
C MET A 1 2.15 29.82 -32.29
N THR A 2 1.77 28.64 -32.77
CA THR A 2 1.07 27.61 -31.99
C THR A 2 1.86 26.31 -31.72
N THR A 3 3.05 26.16 -32.29
CA THR A 3 3.86 24.93 -32.13
C THR A 3 4.95 24.99 -31.04
N LYS A 4 5.34 26.19 -30.60
CA LYS A 4 6.35 26.32 -29.50
C LYS A 4 5.77 26.28 -28.10
N GLU A 5 4.52 26.66 -27.90
CA GLU A 5 3.87 26.60 -26.58
C GLU A 5 3.48 25.16 -26.18
N ASN A 6 3.06 24.34 -27.16
CA ASN A 6 2.74 22.92 -26.88
C ASN A 6 3.98 22.09 -26.52
N ASN A 7 5.17 22.36 -27.11
CA ASN A 7 6.38 21.62 -26.77
C ASN A 7 6.93 21.98 -25.37
N ASN A 8 6.71 23.20 -24.88
CA ASN A 8 7.13 23.59 -23.51
C ASN A 8 6.23 23.01 -22.42
N CYS A 9 4.94 22.84 -22.68
CA CYS A 9 4.01 22.20 -21.76
C CYS A 9 4.36 20.70 -21.59
N VAL A 10 4.50 19.97 -22.69
CA VAL A 10 4.84 18.54 -22.71
C VAL A 10 6.21 18.25 -22.07
N THR A 11 7.18 19.15 -22.19
CA THR A 11 8.51 18.99 -21.55
C THR A 11 8.47 19.30 -20.05
N GLN A 12 7.64 20.23 -19.60
CA GLN A 12 7.43 20.49 -18.17
C GLN A 12 6.70 19.34 -17.50
N ASP A 13 5.65 18.81 -18.12
CA ASP A 13 4.91 17.66 -17.61
C ASP A 13 5.81 16.42 -17.46
N LYS A 14 6.67 16.16 -18.45
CA LYS A 14 7.62 15.04 -18.41
C LYS A 14 8.63 15.17 -17.27
N ALA A 15 9.18 16.35 -17.02
CA ALA A 15 10.12 16.57 -15.92
C ALA A 15 9.45 16.43 -14.54
N VAL A 16 8.18 16.81 -14.42
CA VAL A 16 7.40 16.62 -13.17
C VAL A 16 7.13 15.13 -12.95
N ILE A 17 6.73 14.40 -13.98
CA ILE A 17 6.51 12.95 -13.94
C ILE A 17 7.80 12.22 -13.52
N GLU A 18 8.93 12.53 -14.15
CA GLU A 18 10.24 11.96 -13.81
C GLU A 18 10.59 12.20 -12.33
N LYS A 19 10.34 13.40 -11.82
CA LYS A 19 10.59 13.74 -10.42
C LYS A 19 9.69 12.95 -9.47
N ILE A 20 8.42 12.72 -9.82
CA ILE A 20 7.49 11.89 -9.02
C ILE A 20 8.00 10.46 -8.99
N VAL A 21 8.24 9.85 -10.16
CA VAL A 21 8.72 8.47 -10.29
C VAL A 21 10.02 8.25 -9.52
N CYS A 22 10.96 9.19 -9.60
CA CYS A 22 12.22 9.12 -8.85
C CYS A 22 12.02 9.06 -7.34
N ASN A 23 10.94 9.64 -6.81
CA ASN A 23 10.66 9.68 -5.36
C ASN A 23 9.78 8.53 -4.85
N LEU A 24 9.20 7.71 -5.74
CA LEU A 24 8.42 6.54 -5.32
C LEU A 24 9.28 5.54 -4.54
N THR A 25 8.64 4.85 -3.61
CA THR A 25 9.20 3.78 -2.79
C THR A 25 8.39 2.50 -2.98
N LEU A 26 8.83 1.36 -2.47
CA LEU A 26 8.04 0.14 -2.50
C LEU A 26 6.80 0.18 -1.57
N PHE A 27 6.58 1.28 -0.84
CA PHE A 27 5.31 1.55 -0.16
C PHE A 27 4.28 2.22 -1.08
N ASP A 28 4.66 2.60 -2.28
CA ASP A 28 3.73 3.06 -3.30
C ASP A 28 3.24 1.82 -4.09
N ASP A 29 1.94 1.53 -4.02
CA ASP A 29 1.31 0.32 -4.57
C ASP A 29 1.55 0.16 -6.08
N ASP A 30 1.51 1.26 -6.85
CA ASP A 30 1.83 1.26 -8.28
C ASP A 30 3.28 0.84 -8.58
N LEU A 31 4.27 1.31 -7.79
CA LEU A 31 5.65 0.87 -7.97
C LEU A 31 5.82 -0.58 -7.51
N MET A 32 5.28 -0.91 -6.36
CA MET A 32 5.41 -2.25 -5.76
C MET A 32 4.83 -3.32 -6.68
N SER A 33 3.58 -3.19 -7.10
CA SER A 33 2.93 -4.17 -7.96
C SER A 33 3.69 -4.40 -9.28
N ARG A 34 4.24 -3.34 -9.89
CA ARG A 34 5.04 -3.45 -11.12
C ARG A 34 6.44 -4.04 -10.91
N VAL A 35 7.09 -3.75 -9.77
CA VAL A 35 8.40 -4.34 -9.41
C VAL A 35 8.28 -5.85 -9.25
N PHE A 36 7.15 -6.30 -8.70
CA PHE A 36 6.91 -7.72 -8.45
C PHE A 36 6.20 -8.44 -9.60
N ASP A 37 5.54 -7.73 -10.52
CA ASP A 37 4.86 -8.36 -11.66
C ASP A 37 5.84 -9.19 -12.49
N GLN A 38 5.55 -10.49 -12.64
CA GLN A 38 6.39 -11.49 -13.32
C GLN A 38 7.84 -11.58 -12.78
N ASN A 39 8.13 -10.98 -11.63
CA ASN A 39 9.46 -10.97 -11.01
C ASN A 39 9.56 -12.04 -9.93
N ILE A 40 9.81 -13.28 -10.36
CA ILE A 40 9.92 -14.45 -9.48
C ILE A 40 11.01 -14.24 -8.43
N GLU A 41 12.21 -13.75 -8.81
CA GLU A 41 13.34 -13.59 -7.89
C GLU A 41 13.03 -12.63 -6.73
N ALA A 42 12.44 -11.47 -7.01
CA ALA A 42 12.07 -10.51 -5.99
C ALA A 42 10.97 -11.07 -5.07
N THR A 43 10.01 -11.81 -5.65
CA THR A 43 8.90 -12.42 -4.91
C THR A 43 9.39 -13.56 -4.00
N GLU A 44 10.25 -14.44 -4.49
CA GLU A 44 10.88 -15.51 -3.69
C GLU A 44 11.68 -14.92 -2.53
N LEU A 45 12.45 -13.87 -2.77
CA LEU A 45 13.18 -13.15 -1.73
C LEU A 45 12.26 -12.65 -0.63
N LEU A 46 11.20 -11.90 -1.01
CA LEU A 46 10.23 -11.35 -0.07
C LEU A 46 9.55 -12.45 0.74
N LEU A 47 9.01 -13.46 0.06
CA LEU A 47 8.28 -14.56 0.69
C LEU A 47 9.20 -15.40 1.60
N ARG A 48 10.44 -15.66 1.19
CA ARG A 48 11.44 -16.36 2.01
C ARG A 48 11.70 -15.64 3.32
N ILE A 49 11.82 -14.30 3.26
CA ILE A 49 12.08 -13.49 4.45
C ILE A 49 10.84 -13.44 5.36
N VAL A 50 9.64 -13.26 4.78
CA VAL A 50 8.40 -13.10 5.56
C VAL A 50 7.91 -14.42 6.14
N LEU A 51 8.03 -15.52 5.39
CA LEU A 51 7.56 -16.85 5.80
C LEU A 51 8.66 -17.71 6.45
N GLU A 52 9.89 -17.19 6.55
CA GLU A 52 11.05 -17.84 7.16
C GLU A 52 11.34 -19.25 6.61
N ARG A 53 10.97 -19.49 5.34
CA ARG A 53 11.19 -20.76 4.63
C ARG A 53 11.54 -20.54 3.17
N ASN A 54 12.22 -21.51 2.55
CA ASN A 54 12.44 -21.48 1.11
C ASN A 54 11.14 -21.77 0.37
N ILE A 55 10.82 -20.91 -0.58
CA ILE A 55 9.63 -21.00 -1.42
C ILE A 55 10.09 -20.92 -2.86
N LYS A 56 9.54 -21.80 -3.70
CA LYS A 56 9.77 -21.79 -5.13
C LYS A 56 8.51 -21.32 -5.83
N VAL A 57 8.54 -20.07 -6.25
CA VAL A 57 7.42 -19.41 -6.92
C VAL A 57 7.37 -19.87 -8.38
N THR A 58 6.17 -20.22 -8.86
CA THR A 58 5.92 -20.65 -10.24
C THR A 58 5.22 -19.59 -11.07
N ASN A 59 4.44 -18.72 -10.43
CA ASN A 59 3.77 -17.62 -11.08
C ASN A 59 3.65 -16.40 -10.16
N VAL A 60 3.76 -15.21 -10.74
CA VAL A 60 3.53 -13.93 -10.05
C VAL A 60 2.74 -13.01 -10.98
N THR A 61 1.69 -12.41 -10.48
CA THR A 61 0.86 -11.44 -11.19
C THR A 61 0.68 -10.21 -10.32
N GLY A 62 1.09 -9.05 -10.82
CA GLY A 62 0.81 -7.74 -10.21
C GLY A 62 -0.59 -7.27 -10.58
N GLN A 63 -1.29 -6.61 -9.65
CA GLN A 63 -2.65 -6.07 -9.84
C GLN A 63 -3.64 -7.12 -10.35
N ASP A 64 -3.65 -8.31 -9.72
CA ASP A 64 -4.55 -9.40 -10.12
C ASP A 64 -5.98 -9.15 -9.62
N GLU A 65 -6.92 -9.00 -10.56
CA GLU A 65 -8.31 -8.73 -10.23
C GLU A 65 -9.09 -10.01 -9.93
N LEU A 66 -9.50 -10.18 -8.68
CA LEU A 66 -10.37 -11.25 -8.25
C LEU A 66 -11.84 -10.81 -8.24
N LYS A 67 -12.62 -11.27 -9.22
CA LYS A 67 -14.07 -11.02 -9.30
C LYS A 67 -14.81 -11.77 -8.20
N ASN A 68 -15.72 -11.08 -7.52
CA ASN A 68 -16.63 -11.74 -6.57
C ASN A 68 -17.58 -12.67 -7.32
N PRO A 69 -17.80 -13.91 -6.87
CA PRO A 69 -18.76 -14.82 -7.47
C PRO A 69 -20.20 -14.27 -7.52
N LYS A 70 -20.53 -13.38 -6.61
CA LYS A 70 -21.84 -12.70 -6.59
C LYS A 70 -21.77 -11.42 -7.43
N VAL A 71 -22.64 -11.27 -8.43
CA VAL A 71 -22.68 -10.14 -9.40
C VAL A 71 -22.65 -8.75 -8.75
N SER A 72 -23.24 -8.59 -7.55
CA SER A 72 -23.23 -7.34 -6.78
C SER A 72 -22.20 -7.37 -5.63
N GLY A 73 -21.33 -8.38 -5.59
CA GLY A 73 -20.29 -8.51 -4.57
C GLY A 73 -19.13 -7.56 -4.83
N ARG A 74 -18.33 -7.33 -3.80
CA ARG A 74 -17.15 -6.50 -3.91
C ARG A 74 -16.00 -7.31 -4.51
N ASP A 75 -15.50 -6.88 -5.66
CA ASP A 75 -14.24 -7.36 -6.24
C ASP A 75 -13.07 -6.90 -5.39
N ILE A 76 -11.94 -7.56 -5.51
CA ILE A 76 -10.65 -7.13 -4.96
C ILE A 76 -9.60 -7.15 -6.05
N ILE A 77 -8.59 -6.33 -5.88
CA ILE A 77 -7.37 -6.36 -6.67
C ILE A 77 -6.25 -6.69 -5.68
N LEU A 78 -5.49 -7.73 -5.98
CA LEU A 78 -4.31 -8.14 -5.22
C LEU A 78 -3.12 -7.36 -5.75
N ASP A 79 -2.37 -6.69 -4.87
CA ASP A 79 -1.19 -5.92 -5.30
C ASP A 79 -0.15 -6.85 -5.92
N VAL A 80 0.12 -7.99 -5.28
CA VAL A 80 0.96 -9.08 -5.82
C VAL A 80 0.33 -10.41 -5.46
N HIS A 81 -0.02 -11.20 -6.47
CA HIS A 81 -0.52 -12.58 -6.32
C HIS A 81 0.56 -13.55 -6.77
N ALA A 82 1.00 -14.42 -5.88
CA ALA A 82 2.01 -15.45 -6.15
C ALA A 82 1.45 -16.85 -5.94
N LEU A 83 1.93 -17.79 -6.77
CA LEU A 83 1.65 -19.21 -6.68
C LEU A 83 2.98 -19.97 -6.57
N ASP A 84 3.10 -20.89 -5.62
CA ASP A 84 4.28 -21.71 -5.46
C ASP A 84 4.16 -23.07 -6.19
N GLU A 85 5.22 -23.88 -6.12
CA GLU A 85 5.26 -25.23 -6.73
C GLU A 85 4.31 -26.24 -6.05
N ASN A 86 3.85 -25.99 -4.82
CA ASN A 86 2.93 -26.83 -4.07
C ASN A 86 1.45 -26.45 -4.32
N GLY A 87 1.22 -25.36 -5.03
CA GLY A 87 -0.09 -24.78 -5.27
C GLY A 87 -0.59 -23.90 -4.10
N GLU A 88 0.30 -23.49 -3.20
CA GLU A 88 0.00 -22.50 -2.17
C GLU A 88 -0.15 -21.11 -2.80
N GLU A 89 -1.12 -20.33 -2.35
CA GLU A 89 -1.40 -18.98 -2.87
C GLU A 89 -1.01 -17.90 -1.86
N MET A 90 -0.28 -16.89 -2.31
CA MET A 90 0.17 -15.76 -1.52
C MET A 90 -0.35 -14.46 -2.11
N ASP A 91 -1.10 -13.71 -1.30
CA ASP A 91 -1.52 -12.34 -1.56
C ASP A 91 -0.65 -11.39 -0.74
N VAL A 92 0.16 -10.55 -1.42
CA VAL A 92 1.02 -9.56 -0.76
C VAL A 92 0.49 -8.16 -1.05
N GLU A 93 0.05 -7.50 0.02
CA GLU A 93 -0.56 -6.18 0.01
C GLU A 93 0.34 -5.14 0.68
N VAL A 94 0.56 -4.00 0.03
CA VAL A 94 1.25 -2.85 0.65
C VAL A 94 0.23 -1.79 1.07
N GLN A 95 0.33 -1.34 2.32
CA GLN A 95 -0.64 -0.38 2.85
C GLN A 95 0.03 0.77 3.60
N THR A 96 -0.31 2.00 3.21
CA THR A 96 0.19 3.23 3.84
C THR A 96 -0.76 3.81 4.89
N ASN A 97 -2.02 3.38 4.91
CA ASN A 97 -3.03 3.87 5.84
C ASN A 97 -3.68 2.75 6.65
N SER A 98 -4.18 3.08 7.84
CA SER A 98 -4.77 2.12 8.77
C SER A 98 -6.08 1.48 8.28
N LYS A 99 -6.81 2.15 7.38
CA LYS A 99 -8.05 1.62 6.78
C LYS A 99 -7.72 0.51 5.77
N GLY A 100 -6.67 0.70 4.96
CA GLY A 100 -6.17 -0.32 4.04
C GLY A 100 -5.71 -1.58 4.77
N ALA A 101 -4.94 -1.45 5.85
CA ALA A 101 -4.47 -2.57 6.67
C ALA A 101 -5.49 -3.07 7.71
N HIS A 102 -6.80 -2.92 7.47
CA HIS A 102 -7.83 -3.32 8.43
C HIS A 102 -8.02 -4.84 8.48
N VAL A 103 -8.10 -5.41 9.68
CA VAL A 103 -8.20 -6.87 9.91
C VAL A 103 -9.39 -7.56 9.19
N LYS A 104 -10.49 -6.85 8.98
CA LYS A 104 -11.62 -7.38 8.20
C LYS A 104 -11.33 -7.41 6.70
N ARG A 105 -10.46 -6.53 6.19
CA ARG A 105 -10.00 -6.57 4.81
C ARG A 105 -9.14 -7.81 4.59
N ALA A 106 -8.18 -8.08 5.47
CA ALA A 106 -7.34 -9.27 5.41
C ALA A 106 -8.19 -10.56 5.38
N ARG A 107 -9.18 -10.67 6.28
CA ARG A 107 -10.14 -11.78 6.28
C ARG A 107 -10.91 -11.89 4.96
N TYR A 108 -11.30 -10.77 4.35
CA TYR A 108 -12.04 -10.77 3.09
C TYR A 108 -11.15 -11.24 1.93
N HIS A 109 -9.90 -10.77 1.86
CA HIS A 109 -8.90 -11.22 0.90
C HIS A 109 -8.70 -12.74 1.02
N SER A 110 -8.42 -13.26 2.23
CA SER A 110 -8.30 -14.71 2.48
C SER A 110 -9.50 -15.49 1.94
N SER A 111 -10.73 -15.04 2.21
CA SER A 111 -11.93 -15.71 1.70
C SER A 111 -12.06 -15.66 0.17
N MET A 112 -11.59 -14.61 -0.47
CA MET A 112 -11.64 -14.46 -1.94
C MET A 112 -10.59 -15.34 -2.61
N VAL A 113 -9.40 -15.48 -2.03
CA VAL A 113 -8.35 -16.40 -2.47
C VAL A 113 -8.86 -17.84 -2.33
N ASP A 114 -9.27 -18.26 -1.14
CA ASP A 114 -9.76 -19.62 -0.86
C ASP A 114 -10.91 -20.05 -1.79
N SER A 115 -11.82 -19.12 -2.11
CA SER A 115 -13.00 -19.41 -2.95
C SER A 115 -12.64 -19.81 -4.40
N ARG A 116 -11.41 -19.65 -4.82
CA ARG A 116 -10.92 -19.93 -6.18
C ARG A 116 -10.05 -21.15 -6.30
N MET A 117 -9.55 -21.67 -5.17
CA MET A 117 -8.64 -22.81 -5.16
C MET A 117 -9.32 -24.10 -5.61
N LEU A 118 -10.62 -24.27 -5.36
CA LEU A 118 -11.36 -25.47 -5.71
C LEU A 118 -12.30 -25.26 -6.90
N LYS A 119 -12.31 -26.27 -7.79
CA LYS A 119 -13.31 -26.38 -8.84
C LYS A 119 -14.51 -27.20 -8.34
N ALA A 120 -15.65 -27.05 -9.04
CA ALA A 120 -16.84 -27.84 -8.72
C ALA A 120 -16.56 -29.35 -8.74
N GLY A 121 -16.87 -30.00 -7.64
CA GLY A 121 -16.67 -31.46 -7.47
C GLY A 121 -15.35 -31.91 -6.87
N GLN A 122 -14.42 -30.98 -6.62
CA GLN A 122 -13.20 -31.29 -5.87
C GLN A 122 -13.47 -31.44 -4.38
N ASP A 123 -12.66 -32.23 -3.68
CA ASP A 123 -12.73 -32.42 -2.23
C ASP A 123 -12.15 -31.17 -1.51
N PHE A 124 -12.75 -30.79 -0.39
CA PHE A 124 -12.23 -29.70 0.44
C PHE A 124 -10.84 -29.95 0.99
N GLN A 125 -10.39 -31.22 1.11
CA GLN A 125 -9.04 -31.59 1.51
C GLN A 125 -7.97 -31.23 0.45
N GLU A 126 -8.39 -30.90 -0.78
CA GLU A 126 -7.49 -30.48 -1.87
C GLU A 126 -7.13 -28.98 -1.77
N ILE A 127 -7.81 -28.21 -0.91
CA ILE A 127 -7.49 -26.80 -0.67
C ILE A 127 -6.03 -26.72 -0.15
N LYS A 128 -5.27 -25.81 -0.74
CA LYS A 128 -3.88 -25.54 -0.34
C LYS A 128 -3.83 -24.43 0.68
N ASP A 129 -2.69 -24.30 1.33
CA ASP A 129 -2.47 -23.18 2.25
C ASP A 129 -2.53 -21.83 1.50
N SER A 130 -3.12 -20.84 2.15
CA SER A 130 -3.21 -19.47 1.65
C SER A 130 -2.61 -18.48 2.64
N TYR A 131 -1.89 -17.50 2.10
CA TYR A 131 -1.22 -16.47 2.89
C TYR A 131 -1.65 -15.10 2.42
N VAL A 132 -2.25 -14.31 3.30
CA VAL A 132 -2.55 -12.90 3.05
C VAL A 132 -1.58 -12.06 3.87
N ILE A 133 -0.63 -11.43 3.19
CA ILE A 133 0.51 -10.72 3.78
C ILE A 133 0.30 -9.22 3.61
N PHE A 134 0.08 -8.50 4.70
CA PHE A 134 0.00 -7.04 4.72
C PHE A 134 1.34 -6.45 5.15
N ILE A 135 2.03 -5.78 4.25
CA ILE A 135 3.19 -4.94 4.56
C ILE A 135 2.66 -3.54 4.88
N TYR A 136 2.42 -3.26 6.14
CA TYR A 136 1.88 -1.98 6.58
C TYR A 136 3.01 -1.02 6.94
N LYS A 137 3.01 0.18 6.36
CA LYS A 137 4.07 1.19 6.52
C LYS A 137 4.41 1.53 7.97
N TYR A 138 3.46 1.32 8.89
CA TYR A 138 3.62 1.52 10.33
C TYR A 138 3.46 0.18 11.08
N ASP A 139 3.51 0.21 12.41
CA ASP A 139 3.20 -0.96 13.24
C ASP A 139 1.69 -1.08 13.45
N LYS A 140 1.08 -2.13 12.88
CA LYS A 140 -0.37 -2.35 12.95
C LYS A 140 -0.91 -2.51 14.35
N PHE A 141 -0.13 -3.14 15.22
CA PHE A 141 -0.54 -3.51 16.58
C PHE A 141 0.22 -2.74 17.66
N GLU A 142 1.14 -1.86 17.28
CA GLU A 142 1.90 -0.98 18.18
C GLU A 142 2.66 -1.75 19.27
N ARG A 143 3.20 -2.95 18.96
CA ARG A 143 3.96 -3.81 19.87
C ARG A 143 5.45 -3.89 19.55
N GLY A 144 5.90 -3.24 18.47
CA GLY A 144 7.30 -3.17 18.06
C GLY A 144 7.86 -4.47 17.47
N LEU A 145 7.04 -5.49 17.24
CA LEU A 145 7.50 -6.74 16.63
C LEU A 145 7.69 -6.56 15.11
N PRO A 146 8.63 -7.29 14.49
CA PRO A 146 8.85 -7.24 13.04
C PRO A 146 7.66 -7.78 12.24
N ILE A 147 7.07 -8.86 12.71
CA ILE A 147 5.97 -9.59 12.06
C ILE A 147 4.94 -10.03 13.10
N TYR A 148 3.69 -10.11 12.68
CA TYR A 148 2.58 -10.65 13.46
C TYR A 148 1.88 -11.72 12.63
N HIS A 149 1.86 -12.95 13.13
CA HIS A 149 1.13 -14.07 12.55
C HIS A 149 -0.27 -14.16 13.17
N VAL A 150 -1.27 -14.33 12.35
CA VAL A 150 -2.67 -14.40 12.77
C VAL A 150 -3.28 -15.68 12.19
N ASP A 151 -3.42 -16.68 13.05
CA ASP A 151 -3.98 -17.98 12.75
C ASP A 151 -5.24 -18.23 13.59
N ARG A 152 -6.04 -19.22 13.18
CA ARG A 152 -7.19 -19.67 13.95
C ARG A 152 -6.76 -20.63 15.06
N TYR A 153 -7.49 -20.58 16.17
CA TYR A 153 -7.16 -21.31 17.38
C TYR A 153 -8.40 -21.99 17.96
N ILE A 154 -8.26 -23.22 18.47
CA ILE A 154 -9.31 -23.94 19.19
C ILE A 154 -9.21 -23.51 20.65
N ASN A 155 -10.10 -22.62 21.08
CA ASN A 155 -10.00 -21.97 22.41
C ASN A 155 -10.03 -22.97 23.56
N GLU A 156 -10.85 -24.02 23.47
CA GLU A 156 -11.02 -25.01 24.50
C GLU A 156 -9.82 -25.93 24.68
N LEU A 157 -9.05 -26.15 23.59
CA LEU A 157 -7.87 -27.02 23.58
C LEU A 157 -6.58 -26.23 23.73
N GLN A 158 -6.62 -24.91 23.50
CA GLN A 158 -5.44 -24.04 23.43
C GLN A 158 -4.44 -24.52 22.34
N GLU A 159 -4.97 -24.99 21.20
CA GLU A 159 -4.21 -25.53 20.08
C GLU A 159 -4.55 -24.79 18.77
N PRO A 160 -3.62 -24.70 17.81
CA PRO A 160 -3.90 -24.19 16.47
C PRO A 160 -5.01 -24.99 15.79
N PHE A 161 -5.89 -24.32 15.08
CA PHE A 161 -6.91 -24.99 14.24
C PHE A 161 -6.30 -25.65 13.01
N ALA A 162 -5.17 -25.13 12.54
CA ALA A 162 -4.33 -25.68 11.47
C ALA A 162 -5.12 -25.93 10.15
N ASP A 163 -5.91 -24.95 9.74
CA ASP A 163 -6.74 -25.01 8.54
C ASP A 163 -6.05 -24.47 7.27
N GLY A 164 -4.77 -24.10 7.37
CA GLY A 164 -3.95 -23.66 6.24
C GLY A 164 -4.25 -22.24 5.73
N SER A 165 -5.06 -21.45 6.46
CA SER A 165 -5.36 -20.06 6.10
C SER A 165 -4.65 -19.09 7.05
N HIS A 166 -3.68 -18.36 6.52
CA HIS A 166 -2.75 -17.53 7.29
C HIS A 166 -2.89 -16.05 6.93
N ILE A 167 -2.88 -15.18 7.95
CA ILE A 167 -2.80 -13.73 7.75
C ILE A 167 -1.54 -13.23 8.47
N ILE A 168 -0.73 -12.45 7.76
CA ILE A 168 0.54 -11.93 8.26
C ILE A 168 0.55 -10.42 8.14
N TYR A 169 0.97 -9.75 9.21
CA TYR A 169 1.24 -8.32 9.20
C TYR A 169 2.72 -8.05 9.40
N VAL A 170 3.37 -7.44 8.41
CA VAL A 170 4.75 -6.99 8.49
C VAL A 170 4.77 -5.53 8.94
N ASN A 171 5.56 -5.24 9.97
CA ASN A 171 5.74 -3.89 10.50
C ASN A 171 6.72 -3.11 9.64
N GLY A 172 6.20 -2.24 8.76
CA GLY A 172 7.01 -1.42 7.85
C GLY A 172 7.88 -0.37 8.56
N ASN A 173 7.61 -0.07 9.83
CA ASN A 173 8.44 0.84 10.63
C ASN A 173 9.51 0.10 11.48
N TYR A 174 9.64 -1.21 11.34
CA TYR A 174 10.64 -2.00 12.04
C TYR A 174 12.07 -1.69 11.54
N LYS A 175 12.99 -1.47 12.48
CA LYS A 175 14.37 -1.02 12.21
C LYS A 175 15.45 -1.97 12.73
N GLY A 176 15.08 -3.24 12.98
CA GLY A 176 16.03 -4.28 13.40
C GLY A 176 17.14 -4.52 12.37
N ASP A 177 18.22 -5.16 12.79
CA ASP A 177 19.34 -5.49 11.90
C ASP A 177 19.28 -6.95 11.39
N ASP A 178 18.07 -7.50 11.32
CA ASP A 178 17.72 -8.78 10.73
C ASP A 178 17.23 -8.63 9.27
N GLU A 179 16.82 -9.74 8.65
CA GLU A 179 16.36 -9.73 7.26
C GLU A 179 15.11 -8.86 7.07
N ILE A 180 14.16 -8.88 8.01
CA ILE A 180 12.96 -8.03 7.96
C ILE A 180 13.33 -6.55 8.05
N GLY A 181 14.22 -6.17 8.97
CA GLY A 181 14.65 -4.79 9.10
C GLY A 181 15.38 -4.29 7.85
N ARG A 182 16.19 -5.13 7.21
CA ARG A 182 16.82 -4.82 5.91
C ARG A 182 15.79 -4.70 4.79
N LEU A 183 14.82 -5.60 4.72
CA LEU A 183 13.72 -5.56 3.76
C LEU A 183 12.90 -4.26 3.92
N MET A 184 12.55 -3.89 5.14
CA MET A 184 11.78 -2.67 5.39
C MET A 184 12.59 -1.40 5.09
N ARG A 185 13.91 -1.41 5.29
CA ARG A 185 14.78 -0.31 4.82
C ARG A 185 14.72 -0.16 3.29
N ASP A 186 14.73 -1.26 2.55
CA ASP A 186 14.62 -1.24 1.09
C ASP A 186 13.22 -0.75 0.64
N PHE A 187 12.17 -1.12 1.37
CA PHE A 187 10.81 -0.62 1.09
C PHE A 187 10.69 0.90 1.26
N HIS A 188 11.47 1.51 2.13
CA HIS A 188 11.54 2.97 2.30
C HIS A 188 12.57 3.64 1.37
N GLN A 189 13.42 2.86 0.70
CA GLN A 189 14.54 3.41 -0.06
C GLN A 189 14.07 3.95 -1.42
N VAL A 190 14.39 5.21 -1.68
CA VAL A 190 14.11 5.89 -2.94
C VAL A 190 15.15 5.54 -4.01
N ASP A 191 16.42 5.45 -3.62
CA ASP A 191 17.57 5.22 -4.51
C ASP A 191 17.87 3.71 -4.59
N PRO A 192 17.61 3.04 -5.73
CA PRO A 192 17.88 1.61 -5.86
C PRO A 192 19.35 1.25 -5.66
N GLY A 193 20.28 2.16 -5.92
CA GLY A 193 21.71 1.96 -5.68
C GLY A 193 22.09 1.82 -4.20
N LYS A 194 21.17 2.14 -3.28
CA LYS A 194 21.35 2.04 -1.83
C LYS A 194 20.51 0.92 -1.19
N MET A 195 19.78 0.16 -1.98
CA MET A 195 19.04 -0.98 -1.50
C MET A 195 19.99 -2.11 -1.11
N HIS A 196 19.59 -2.86 -0.07
CA HIS A 196 20.34 -3.99 0.44
C HIS A 196 20.21 -5.23 -0.46
N TYR A 197 18.99 -5.50 -0.93
CA TYR A 197 18.68 -6.68 -1.76
C TYR A 197 18.75 -6.34 -3.25
N SER A 198 19.66 -7.01 -3.97
CA SER A 198 19.91 -6.80 -5.40
C SER A 198 18.70 -7.10 -6.27
N GLU A 199 17.85 -8.05 -5.86
CA GLU A 199 16.64 -8.47 -6.55
C GLU A 199 15.63 -7.31 -6.60
N LEU A 200 15.42 -6.63 -5.47
CA LEU A 200 14.56 -5.45 -5.39
C LEU A 200 15.19 -4.27 -6.12
N ALA A 201 16.50 -4.04 -5.92
CA ALA A 201 17.23 -2.95 -6.55
C ALA A 201 17.14 -3.01 -8.09
N ARG A 202 17.25 -4.22 -8.69
CA ARG A 202 17.09 -4.42 -10.14
C ARG A 202 15.70 -4.05 -10.62
N GLY A 203 14.64 -4.53 -9.94
CA GLY A 203 13.25 -4.24 -10.28
C GLY A 203 12.96 -2.72 -10.22
N VAL A 204 13.34 -2.07 -9.13
CA VAL A 204 13.16 -0.62 -8.95
C VAL A 204 13.98 0.18 -9.96
N SER A 205 15.25 -0.21 -10.23
CA SER A 205 16.11 0.44 -11.24
C SER A 205 15.52 0.35 -12.63
N HIS A 206 14.95 -0.82 -12.99
CA HIS A 206 14.33 -1.03 -14.29
C HIS A 206 13.14 -0.08 -14.50
N LEU A 207 12.28 0.06 -13.52
CA LEU A 207 11.09 0.91 -13.60
C LEU A 207 11.40 2.40 -13.52
N LYS A 208 12.37 2.81 -12.68
CA LYS A 208 12.80 4.22 -12.58
C LYS A 208 13.68 4.66 -13.74
N GLY A 209 14.26 3.72 -14.48
CA GLY A 209 15.06 3.99 -15.66
C GLY A 209 14.23 4.39 -16.89
N THR A 210 14.92 4.84 -17.95
CA THR A 210 14.30 5.36 -19.18
C THR A 210 13.39 4.36 -19.92
N GLY A 211 13.61 3.04 -19.75
CA GLY A 211 12.78 1.99 -20.37
C GLY A 211 11.46 1.68 -19.63
N GLY A 212 11.36 2.01 -18.35
CA GLY A 212 10.14 1.81 -17.55
C GLY A 212 9.18 3.00 -17.56
N GLN A 213 9.68 4.19 -17.88
CA GLN A 213 8.90 5.43 -17.82
C GLN A 213 7.73 5.49 -18.80
N GLU A 214 7.85 4.88 -19.99
CA GLU A 214 6.76 4.86 -20.96
C GLU A 214 5.55 4.03 -20.49
N ASN A 215 5.80 2.97 -19.74
CA ASN A 215 4.75 2.12 -19.15
C ASN A 215 4.15 2.68 -17.86
N MET A 216 4.84 3.61 -17.20
CA MET A 216 4.38 4.26 -15.97
C MET A 216 3.56 5.54 -16.24
N CYS A 217 3.48 6.03 -17.47
CA CYS A 217 2.82 7.31 -17.76
C CYS A 217 1.36 7.37 -17.32
N GLU A 218 0.57 6.31 -17.50
CA GLU A 218 -0.84 6.31 -17.06
C GLU A 218 -0.98 6.23 -15.53
N ALA A 219 -0.23 5.35 -14.88
CA ALA A 219 -0.24 5.19 -13.42
C ALA A 219 0.28 6.44 -12.72
N VAL A 220 1.36 7.04 -13.26
CA VAL A 220 1.93 8.29 -12.73
C VAL A 220 1.02 9.48 -12.99
N GLN A 221 0.31 9.56 -14.10
CA GLN A 221 -0.69 10.60 -14.32
C GLN A 221 -1.82 10.50 -13.30
N LYS A 222 -2.34 9.30 -13.07
CA LYS A 222 -3.38 9.06 -12.08
C LYS A 222 -2.89 9.41 -10.67
N TYR A 223 -1.69 8.96 -10.29
CA TYR A 223 -1.06 9.29 -9.02
C TYR A 223 -0.78 10.80 -8.87
N ALA A 224 -0.27 11.44 -9.92
CA ALA A 224 -0.04 12.89 -9.93
C ALA A 224 -1.35 13.69 -9.78
N GLU A 225 -2.45 13.24 -10.38
CA GLU A 225 -3.77 13.83 -10.22
C GLU A 225 -4.33 13.62 -8.81
N GLU A 226 -4.19 12.43 -8.25
CA GLU A 226 -4.61 12.11 -6.89
C GLU A 226 -3.77 12.85 -5.86
N TYR A 227 -2.44 12.87 -6.02
CA TYR A 227 -1.51 13.62 -5.18
C TYR A 227 -1.74 15.13 -5.27
N ALA A 228 -1.98 15.66 -6.47
CA ALA A 228 -2.31 17.07 -6.64
C ALA A 228 -3.63 17.44 -5.97
N LYS A 229 -4.64 16.56 -6.00
CA LYS A 229 -5.91 16.74 -5.29
C LYS A 229 -5.74 16.69 -3.77
N GLU A 230 -4.94 15.74 -3.29
CA GLU A 230 -4.66 15.58 -1.86
C GLU A 230 -3.83 16.75 -1.33
N TYR A 231 -2.77 17.13 -2.06
CA TYR A 231 -1.94 18.30 -1.74
C TYR A 231 -2.72 19.62 -1.78
N ALA A 232 -3.59 19.80 -2.78
CA ALA A 232 -4.46 20.97 -2.87
C ALA A 232 -5.44 21.03 -1.70
N LYS A 233 -5.94 19.87 -1.26
CA LYS A 233 -6.85 19.77 -0.09
C LYS A 233 -6.09 20.06 1.21
N GLU A 234 -4.90 19.52 1.37
CA GLU A 234 -4.04 19.72 2.55
C GLU A 234 -3.59 21.18 2.64
N TYR A 235 -3.10 21.76 1.54
CA TYR A 235 -2.72 23.17 1.44
C TYR A 235 -3.91 24.12 1.68
N SER A 236 -5.09 23.80 1.15
CA SER A 236 -6.32 24.54 1.43
C SER A 236 -6.67 24.51 2.91
N THR A 237 -6.61 23.32 3.54
CA THR A 237 -6.91 23.14 4.97
C THR A 237 -5.93 23.90 5.85
N GLU A 238 -4.62 23.82 5.55
CA GLU A 238 -3.58 24.54 6.29
C GLU A 238 -3.73 26.06 6.18
N ARG A 239 -4.02 26.57 4.98
CA ARG A 239 -4.30 27.99 4.75
C ARG A 239 -5.54 28.46 5.48
N THR A 240 -6.58 27.65 5.51
CA THR A 240 -7.83 27.93 6.23
C THR A 240 -7.59 27.96 7.75
N MET A 241 -6.77 27.03 8.27
CA MET A 241 -6.36 27.06 9.69
C MET A 241 -5.64 28.36 10.06
N ILE A 242 -4.70 28.81 9.23
CA ILE A 242 -3.99 30.09 9.45
C ILE A 242 -4.97 31.28 9.47
N ILE A 243 -5.96 31.29 8.60
CA ILE A 243 -6.99 32.36 8.57
C ILE A 243 -7.81 32.35 9.86
N VAL A 244 -8.26 31.19 10.31
CA VAL A 244 -9.03 31.01 11.55
C VAL A 244 -8.19 31.44 12.77
N GLU A 245 -6.93 31.01 12.85
CA GLU A 245 -6.02 31.42 13.92
C GLU A 245 -5.77 32.94 13.93
N ASN A 246 -5.67 33.55 12.75
CA ASN A 246 -5.52 35.00 12.62
C ASN A 246 -6.77 35.77 13.10
N PHE A 247 -7.98 35.29 12.80
CA PHE A 247 -9.20 35.88 13.32
C PHE A 247 -9.28 35.77 14.85
N MET A 248 -8.91 34.63 15.41
CA MET A 248 -8.85 34.46 16.86
C MET A 248 -7.84 35.38 17.52
N LYS A 249 -6.64 35.54 16.95
CA LYS A 249 -5.55 36.35 17.54
C LYS A 249 -5.73 37.84 17.34
N ASN A 250 -6.11 38.26 16.13
CA ASN A 250 -6.11 39.70 15.77
C ASN A 250 -7.45 40.38 16.00
N MET A 251 -8.57 39.62 15.94
CA MET A 251 -9.92 40.16 16.13
C MET A 251 -10.55 39.70 17.45
N ASN A 252 -9.82 38.90 18.23
CA ASN A 252 -10.29 38.35 19.49
C ASN A 252 -11.61 37.56 19.36
N PHE A 253 -11.79 36.89 18.20
CA PHE A 253 -12.95 36.06 17.95
C PHE A 253 -12.82 34.71 18.64
N THR A 254 -13.96 34.15 19.03
CA THR A 254 -14.00 32.72 19.43
C THR A 254 -13.74 31.83 18.24
N LEU A 255 -13.42 30.56 18.46
CA LEU A 255 -13.25 29.57 17.38
C LEU A 255 -14.47 29.49 16.47
N GLU A 256 -15.68 29.48 17.05
CA GLU A 256 -16.96 29.46 16.33
C GLU A 256 -17.10 30.72 15.44
N GLN A 257 -16.87 31.92 16.00
CA GLN A 257 -16.93 33.16 15.27
C GLN A 257 -15.90 33.25 14.14
N SER A 258 -14.72 32.68 14.36
CA SER A 258 -13.64 32.65 13.36
C SER A 258 -13.96 31.72 12.19
N LEU A 259 -14.58 30.57 12.47
CA LEU A 259 -15.05 29.63 11.44
C LEU A 259 -16.19 30.21 10.62
N ASP A 260 -17.13 30.92 11.27
CA ASP A 260 -18.23 31.60 10.60
C ASP A 260 -17.73 32.75 9.72
N ALA A 261 -16.78 33.56 10.23
CA ALA A 261 -16.17 34.66 9.47
C ALA A 261 -15.35 34.16 8.27
N ALA A 262 -14.75 32.95 8.36
CA ALA A 262 -14.07 32.32 7.27
C ALA A 262 -15.02 31.59 6.28
N GLY A 263 -16.34 31.56 6.56
CA GLY A 263 -17.35 30.91 5.70
C GLY A 263 -17.33 29.40 5.71
N ILE A 264 -16.74 28.77 6.74
CA ILE A 264 -16.50 27.32 6.81
C ILE A 264 -17.73 26.61 7.39
N GLN A 265 -18.26 25.64 6.64
CA GLN A 265 -19.47 24.90 6.98
C GLN A 265 -19.29 23.37 6.75
N GLY A 266 -20.22 22.56 7.30
CA GLY A 266 -20.29 21.11 7.06
C GLY A 266 -19.11 20.31 7.59
N GLU A 267 -18.71 19.27 6.86
CA GLU A 267 -17.64 18.32 7.26
C GLU A 267 -16.27 19.00 7.44
N GLU A 268 -15.98 20.05 6.67
CA GLU A 268 -14.75 20.82 6.79
C GLU A 268 -14.64 21.52 8.14
N ARG A 269 -15.76 22.04 8.65
CA ARG A 269 -15.83 22.67 9.99
C ARG A 269 -15.49 21.68 11.10
N GLU A 270 -16.06 20.49 11.05
CA GLU A 270 -15.80 19.45 12.04
C GLU A 270 -14.33 18.98 12.03
N LEU A 271 -13.75 18.86 10.84
CA LEU A 271 -12.35 18.47 10.65
C LEU A 271 -11.40 19.51 11.26
N LEU A 272 -11.62 20.79 10.98
CA LEU A 272 -10.80 21.90 11.47
C LEU A 272 -10.89 22.05 12.99
N ILE A 273 -12.08 21.90 13.58
CA ILE A 273 -12.26 21.91 15.03
C ILE A 273 -11.42 20.80 15.69
N LYS A 274 -11.49 19.58 15.17
CA LYS A 274 -10.69 18.44 15.68
C LYS A 274 -9.18 18.66 15.56
N GLN A 275 -8.73 19.29 14.48
CA GLN A 275 -7.29 19.57 14.28
C GLN A 275 -6.78 20.69 15.19
N LEU A 276 -7.54 21.75 15.37
CA LEU A 276 -7.18 22.87 16.24
C LEU A 276 -7.21 22.48 17.73
N GLN A 277 -8.11 21.59 18.13
CA GLN A 277 -8.16 21.05 19.51
C GLN A 277 -6.98 20.11 19.83
N LYS A 278 -6.36 19.47 18.83
CA LYS A 278 -5.16 18.64 19.02
C LYS A 278 -3.87 19.44 19.14
N LYS A 279 -3.87 20.72 18.73
CA LYS A 279 -2.71 21.63 18.82
C LYS A 279 -2.65 22.43 20.12
N GLN A 280 -3.72 22.42 20.93
CA GLN A 280 -3.77 23.01 22.28
C GLN A 280 -3.45 21.96 23.33
#